data_7ec542463021d41cb970f56439858c06
#
_entry.id   7ec542463021d41cb970f56439858c06
#
_cell.length_a   1.000
_cell.length_b   1.000
_cell.length_c   1.000
_cell.angle_alpha   90.00
_cell.angle_beta   90.00
_cell.angle_gamma   90.00
#
_symmetry.space_group_name_H-M   'P 1'
#
loop_
_entity.id
_entity.type
_entity.pdbx_description
1 polymer ?
#
loop_
_entity_poly.entity_id
_entity_poly.type
_entity_poly.pdbx_seq_one_letter_code
_entity_poly.pdbx_strand_id
1 'polypeptide(L)'
;MPKTKVILYCEEDGSCPVLDWLQELPEKAQDKCFLRLERLSELGHELRRPEADFLRDGIHELRASLQDVNYRILYFFHGSIAAVVSHGIVKERAVPPKEINRAIERKKLFELNPGKHQKGERTK
;
A
#
# COMPACT_ATOMS: atom_id res chain seq x y z
N MET A 1 16.94 6.21 -13.79
CA MET A 1 16.34 6.57 -12.53
C MET A 1 16.18 5.37 -11.67
N PRO A 2 16.51 5.47 -10.41
CA PRO A 2 16.26 4.35 -9.53
C PRO A 2 14.77 4.17 -9.31
N LYS A 3 14.35 2.94 -9.20
CA LYS A 3 12.96 2.65 -8.93
C LYS A 3 12.68 2.85 -7.46
N THR A 4 11.43 3.11 -7.14
CA THR A 4 10.97 3.17 -5.76
C THR A 4 10.86 1.75 -5.22
N LYS A 5 11.41 1.51 -4.06
CA LYS A 5 11.28 0.21 -3.42
C LYS A 5 9.90 0.12 -2.81
N VAL A 6 9.14 -0.91 -3.11
CA VAL A 6 7.82 -1.11 -2.53
C VAL A 6 7.94 -2.13 -1.41
N ILE A 7 7.60 -1.70 -0.20
CA ILE A 7 7.70 -2.51 0.99
C ILE A 7 6.30 -2.81 1.50
N LEU A 8 6.02 -4.06 1.82
CA LEU A 8 4.73 -4.41 2.39
C LEU A 8 4.83 -4.34 3.90
N TYR A 9 3.96 -3.55 4.52
CA TYR A 9 3.94 -3.44 5.97
C TYR A 9 3.52 -4.77 6.58
N CYS A 10 4.23 -5.23 7.59
CA CYS A 10 3.88 -6.44 8.31
C CYS A 10 3.86 -6.16 9.79
N GLU A 11 2.99 -6.88 10.49
CA GLU A 11 2.92 -6.79 11.94
C GLU A 11 4.10 -7.55 12.52
N GLU A 12 4.35 -7.38 13.81
CA GLU A 12 5.49 -8.04 14.43
C GLU A 12 5.39 -9.55 14.40
N ASP A 13 4.17 -10.09 14.32
CA ASP A 13 4.00 -11.54 14.24
C ASP A 13 4.24 -12.08 12.84
N GLY A 14 4.58 -11.22 11.89
CA GLY A 14 4.88 -11.63 10.52
C GLY A 14 3.72 -11.56 9.57
N SER A 15 2.52 -11.31 10.04
CA SER A 15 1.38 -11.20 9.14
C SER A 15 1.43 -9.88 8.38
N CYS A 16 1.04 -9.91 7.13
CA CYS A 16 1.07 -8.72 6.27
C CYS A 16 -0.34 -8.42 5.79
N PRO A 17 -0.95 -7.36 6.32
CA PRO A 17 -2.36 -7.08 6.03
C PRO A 17 -2.69 -7.00 4.55
N VAL A 18 -1.82 -6.38 3.75
CA VAL A 18 -2.13 -6.25 2.33
C VAL A 18 -2.08 -7.61 1.62
N LEU A 19 -1.18 -8.50 2.04
CA LEU A 19 -1.12 -9.82 1.42
C LEU A 19 -2.35 -10.65 1.76
N ASP A 20 -2.79 -10.57 3.03
CA ASP A 20 -3.98 -11.29 3.43
C ASP A 20 -5.18 -10.79 2.64
N TRP A 21 -5.27 -9.49 2.47
CA TRP A 21 -6.37 -8.90 1.72
C TRP A 21 -6.32 -9.30 0.25
N LEU A 22 -5.13 -9.26 -0.37
CA LEU A 22 -5.01 -9.62 -1.77
C LEU A 22 -5.41 -11.07 -2.02
N GLN A 23 -5.06 -11.96 -1.11
CA GLN A 23 -5.35 -13.37 -1.29
C GLN A 23 -6.85 -13.67 -1.31
N GLU A 24 -7.66 -12.77 -0.75
CA GLU A 24 -9.09 -12.97 -0.73
C GLU A 24 -9.79 -12.40 -1.94
N LEU A 25 -9.07 -11.70 -2.82
CA LEU A 25 -9.69 -11.10 -3.99
C LEU A 25 -9.76 -12.10 -5.15
N PRO A 26 -10.71 -11.90 -6.07
CA PRO A 26 -10.69 -12.68 -7.30
C PRO A 26 -9.38 -12.51 -8.05
N GLU A 27 -8.98 -13.51 -8.80
CA GLU A 27 -7.67 -13.52 -9.44
C GLU A 27 -7.44 -12.30 -10.32
N LYS A 28 -8.45 -11.91 -11.10
CA LYS A 28 -8.29 -10.76 -11.99
C LYS A 28 -8.13 -9.46 -11.20
N ALA A 29 -8.77 -9.35 -10.04
CA ALA A 29 -8.61 -8.18 -9.19
C ALA A 29 -7.22 -8.16 -8.57
N GLN A 30 -6.70 -9.33 -8.19
CA GLN A 30 -5.32 -9.41 -7.70
C GLN A 30 -4.36 -8.91 -8.77
N ASP A 31 -4.55 -9.32 -10.02
CA ASP A 31 -3.67 -8.92 -11.11
C ASP A 31 -3.69 -7.40 -11.28
N LYS A 32 -4.89 -6.80 -11.20
CA LYS A 32 -4.98 -5.36 -11.33
C LYS A 32 -4.26 -4.65 -10.20
N CYS A 33 -4.37 -5.15 -8.99
CA CYS A 33 -3.70 -4.57 -7.85
C CYS A 33 -2.17 -4.70 -7.97
N PHE A 34 -1.69 -5.85 -8.44
CA PHE A 34 -0.26 -6.04 -8.64
C PHE A 34 0.27 -5.09 -9.71
N LEU A 35 -0.51 -4.83 -10.77
CA LEU A 35 -0.08 -3.87 -11.78
C LEU A 35 0.05 -2.47 -11.17
N ARG A 36 -0.85 -2.09 -10.27
CA ARG A 36 -0.75 -0.78 -9.63
C ARG A 36 0.46 -0.70 -8.71
N LEU A 37 0.77 -1.79 -7.99
CA LEU A 37 1.97 -1.81 -7.16
C LEU A 37 3.22 -1.71 -8.03
N GLU A 38 3.20 -2.31 -9.21
CA GLU A 38 4.32 -2.21 -10.12
C GLU A 38 4.48 -0.77 -10.62
N ARG A 39 3.37 -0.10 -10.92
CA ARG A 39 3.42 1.31 -11.31
C ARG A 39 3.98 2.17 -10.20
N LEU A 40 3.62 1.87 -8.96
CA LEU A 40 4.17 2.59 -7.81
C LEU A 40 5.68 2.40 -7.74
N SER A 41 6.14 1.19 -7.99
CA SER A 41 7.57 0.91 -8.01
C SER A 41 8.27 1.73 -9.08
N GLU A 42 7.65 1.88 -10.25
CA GLU A 42 8.27 2.59 -11.34
C GLU A 42 8.26 4.10 -11.18
N LEU A 43 7.17 4.66 -10.66
CA LEU A 43 7.00 6.10 -10.61
C LEU A 43 7.13 6.71 -9.23
N GLY A 44 6.91 5.94 -8.17
CA GLY A 44 7.07 6.45 -6.82
C GLY A 44 6.29 7.71 -6.57
N HIS A 45 6.99 8.76 -6.15
CA HIS A 45 6.35 10.03 -5.83
C HIS A 45 5.67 10.69 -7.05
N GLU A 46 6.00 10.26 -8.26
CA GLU A 46 5.41 10.85 -9.44
C GLU A 46 4.09 10.20 -9.84
N LEU A 47 3.72 9.10 -9.22
CA LEU A 47 2.47 8.44 -9.56
C LEU A 47 1.28 9.29 -9.08
N ARG A 48 0.35 9.56 -9.97
CA ARG A 48 -0.75 10.48 -9.73
C ARG A 48 -2.05 9.96 -10.24
N ARG A 49 -3.09 10.75 -10.13
CA ARG A 49 -4.40 10.41 -10.65
C ARG A 49 -4.30 10.03 -12.12
N PRO A 50 -5.11 9.09 -12.54
CA PRO A 50 -6.16 8.41 -11.80
C PRO A 50 -5.68 7.21 -11.00
N GLU A 51 -4.41 6.86 -11.09
CA GLU A 51 -3.89 5.64 -10.48
C GLU A 51 -3.59 5.80 -9.00
N ALA A 52 -3.30 7.00 -8.55
CA ALA A 52 -2.98 7.26 -7.15
C ALA A 52 -3.40 8.65 -6.75
N ASP A 53 -3.63 8.85 -5.48
CA ASP A 53 -3.99 10.17 -4.96
C ASP A 53 -3.51 10.30 -3.53
N PHE A 54 -3.29 11.52 -3.10
CA PHE A 54 -2.92 11.82 -1.72
C PHE A 54 -4.19 11.97 -0.89
N LEU A 55 -4.21 11.41 0.29
CA LEU A 55 -5.36 11.50 1.18
C LEU A 55 -5.13 12.54 2.27
N ARG A 56 -4.31 12.26 3.27
CA ARG A 56 -3.90 13.22 4.28
C ARG A 56 -2.80 12.62 5.14
N ASP A 57 -2.06 13.48 5.83
CA ASP A 57 -1.07 13.07 6.83
C ASP A 57 -0.06 12.07 6.28
N GLY A 58 0.32 12.26 5.04
CA GLY A 58 1.32 11.40 4.41
C GLY A 58 0.79 10.11 3.85
N ILE A 59 -0.52 9.88 3.91
CA ILE A 59 -1.13 8.66 3.41
C ILE A 59 -1.69 8.89 2.02
N HIS A 60 -1.38 7.98 1.12
CA HIS A 60 -1.83 7.99 -0.27
C HIS A 60 -2.66 6.74 -0.54
N GLU A 61 -3.37 6.72 -1.64
CA GLU A 61 -4.09 5.54 -2.08
C GLU A 61 -3.70 5.20 -3.50
N LEU A 62 -3.58 3.90 -3.79
CA LEU A 62 -3.55 3.40 -5.15
C LEU A 62 -4.98 3.02 -5.50
N ARG A 63 -5.37 3.22 -6.74
CA ARG A 63 -6.71 2.91 -7.20
C ARG A 63 -6.66 1.87 -8.30
N ALA A 64 -7.42 0.82 -8.14
CA ALA A 64 -7.62 -0.18 -9.18
C ALA A 64 -9.10 -0.48 -9.27
N SER A 65 -9.62 -0.71 -10.46
CA SER A 65 -11.03 -1.04 -10.57
C SER A 65 -11.22 -2.17 -11.56
N LEU A 66 -12.24 -2.99 -11.31
CA LEU A 66 -12.58 -4.10 -12.16
C LEU A 66 -14.08 -4.32 -12.03
N GLN A 67 -14.80 -4.25 -13.15
CA GLN A 67 -16.25 -4.53 -13.19
C GLN A 67 -17.00 -3.73 -12.13
N ASP A 68 -16.71 -2.44 -12.08
CA ASP A 68 -17.39 -1.50 -11.18
C ASP A 68 -17.07 -1.69 -9.70
N VAL A 69 -16.11 -2.51 -9.37
CA VAL A 69 -15.62 -2.62 -8.01
C VAL A 69 -14.33 -1.83 -7.88
N ASN A 70 -14.25 -0.99 -6.88
CA ASN A 70 -13.08 -0.15 -6.66
C ASN A 70 -12.24 -0.70 -5.52
N TYR A 71 -10.97 -0.97 -5.84
CA TYR A 71 -10.00 -1.48 -4.88
C TYR A 71 -9.04 -0.35 -4.55
N ARG A 72 -8.81 -0.09 -3.28
CA ARG A 72 -7.93 0.98 -2.84
C ARG A 72 -6.86 0.40 -1.95
N ILE A 73 -5.61 0.75 -2.20
CA ILE A 73 -4.48 0.26 -1.41
C ILE A 73 -3.80 1.46 -0.78
N LEU A 74 -3.74 1.50 0.53
CA LEU A 74 -3.19 2.65 1.24
C LEU A 74 -1.70 2.48 1.44
N TYR A 75 -0.95 3.56 1.22
CA TYR A 75 0.50 3.49 1.34
C TYR A 75 1.07 4.83 1.80
N PHE A 76 2.32 4.82 2.24
CA PHE A 76 3.02 6.04 2.62
C PHE A 76 4.46 5.90 2.17
N PHE A 77 5.15 7.02 2.06
CA PHE A 77 6.55 6.98 1.69
C PHE A 77 7.44 7.00 2.93
N HIS A 78 8.56 6.32 2.84
CA HIS A 78 9.57 6.31 3.90
C HIS A 78 10.84 6.81 3.23
N GLY A 79 11.21 8.05 3.49
CA GLY A 79 12.30 8.69 2.78
C GLY A 79 11.94 8.91 1.32
N SER A 80 12.93 9.01 0.48
CA SER A 80 12.71 9.29 -0.93
C SER A 80 12.71 8.04 -1.79
N ILE A 81 13.04 6.89 -1.26
CA ILE A 81 13.23 5.70 -2.08
C ILE A 81 12.32 4.54 -1.77
N ALA A 82 11.49 4.65 -0.76
CA ALA A 82 10.62 3.53 -0.39
C ALA A 82 9.18 3.95 -0.23
N ALA A 83 8.27 3.13 -0.72
CA ALA A 83 6.85 3.27 -0.48
C ALA A 83 6.42 2.06 0.34
N VAL A 84 5.74 2.28 1.45
CA VAL A 84 5.35 1.22 2.37
C VAL A 84 3.84 1.04 2.27
N VAL A 85 3.40 -0.17 1.93
CA VAL A 85 2.00 -0.47 1.68
C VAL A 85 1.35 -0.97 2.95
N SER A 86 0.33 -0.26 3.44
CA SER A 86 -0.31 -0.58 4.70
C SER A 86 -1.35 -1.69 4.53
N HIS A 87 -2.39 -1.45 3.75
CA HIS A 87 -3.47 -2.43 3.58
C HIS A 87 -4.37 -2.01 2.43
N GLY A 88 -5.31 -2.89 2.09
CA GLY A 88 -6.26 -2.62 1.03
C GLY A 88 -7.68 -2.63 1.53
N ILE A 89 -8.55 -1.97 0.80
CA ILE A 89 -9.98 -1.96 1.09
C ILE A 89 -10.75 -1.94 -0.22
N VAL A 90 -12.01 -2.35 -0.15
CA VAL A 90 -12.91 -2.28 -1.28
C VAL A 90 -13.95 -1.22 -0.94
N LYS A 91 -13.98 -0.11 -1.68
CA LYS A 91 -14.90 0.98 -1.39
C LYS A 91 -15.34 1.67 -2.66
N GLU A 92 -16.61 2.02 -2.73
CA GLU A 92 -17.14 2.72 -3.88
C GLU A 92 -16.89 4.20 -3.81
N ARG A 93 -16.70 4.74 -2.63
CA ARG A 93 -16.54 6.16 -2.44
C ARG A 93 -15.21 6.44 -1.77
N ALA A 94 -15.08 7.60 -1.19
CA ALA A 94 -13.84 7.99 -0.56
C ALA A 94 -13.45 7.02 0.55
N VAL A 95 -12.16 6.95 0.82
CA VAL A 95 -11.64 6.09 1.88
C VAL A 95 -12.12 6.61 3.23
N PRO A 96 -12.71 5.76 4.08
CA PRO A 96 -13.19 6.22 5.38
C PRO A 96 -12.04 6.70 6.27
N PRO A 97 -12.29 7.72 7.10
CA PRO A 97 -11.23 8.23 7.98
C PRO A 97 -10.59 7.17 8.86
N LYS A 98 -11.36 6.17 9.31
CA LYS A 98 -10.77 5.14 10.18
C LYS A 98 -9.72 4.32 9.46
N GLU A 99 -9.85 4.15 8.16
CA GLU A 99 -8.85 3.40 7.41
C GLU A 99 -7.59 4.25 7.23
N ILE A 100 -7.76 5.54 7.01
CA ILE A 100 -6.62 6.44 6.93
C ILE A 100 -5.89 6.47 8.27
N ASN A 101 -6.66 6.53 9.37
CA ASN A 101 -6.07 6.53 10.71
C ASN A 101 -5.27 5.25 10.96
N ARG A 102 -5.77 4.12 10.47
CA ARG A 102 -5.05 2.85 10.62
C ARG A 102 -3.71 2.90 9.87
N ALA A 103 -3.71 3.48 8.68
CA ALA A 103 -2.46 3.62 7.92
C ALA A 103 -1.50 4.59 8.61
N ILE A 104 -2.02 5.65 9.21
CA ILE A 104 -1.19 6.59 9.96
C ILE A 104 -0.53 5.88 11.13
N GLU A 105 -1.29 5.03 11.83
CA GLU A 105 -0.74 4.31 12.96
C GLU A 105 0.38 3.38 12.49
N ARG A 106 0.17 2.69 11.38
CA ARG A 106 1.20 1.81 10.83
C ARG A 106 2.42 2.58 10.37
N LYS A 107 2.21 3.80 9.85
CA LYS A 107 3.33 4.64 9.46
C LYS A 107 4.19 4.95 10.68
N LYS A 108 3.56 5.28 11.81
CA LYS A 108 4.31 5.57 13.03
C LYS A 108 5.07 4.36 13.51
N LEU A 109 4.43 3.19 13.49
CA LEU A 109 5.08 1.97 13.95
C LEU A 109 6.24 1.60 13.02
N PHE A 110 6.05 1.75 11.72
CA PHE A 110 7.11 1.45 10.77
C PHE A 110 8.30 2.38 10.99
N GLU A 111 8.05 3.66 11.18
CA GLU A 111 9.12 4.64 11.35
C GLU A 111 9.90 4.43 12.63
N LEU A 112 9.23 3.90 13.67
CA LEU A 112 9.93 3.60 14.91
C LEU A 112 10.84 2.40 14.76
N ASN A 113 10.45 1.39 13.97
CA ASN A 113 11.28 0.20 13.82
C ASN A 113 11.01 -0.44 12.47
N PRO A 114 11.61 0.08 11.39
CA PRO A 114 11.34 -0.46 10.06
C PRO A 114 11.63 -1.94 9.93
N GLY A 115 12.66 -2.43 10.60
CA GLY A 115 13.02 -3.83 10.47
C GLY A 115 11.99 -4.80 10.97
N LYS A 116 11.15 -4.37 11.94
CA LYS A 116 10.13 -5.26 12.47
C LYS A 116 8.87 -5.28 11.64
N HIS A 117 8.72 -4.38 10.68
CA HIS A 117 7.46 -4.20 9.99
C HIS A 117 7.59 -4.32 8.48
N GLN A 118 8.54 -5.10 8.00
CA GLN A 118 8.71 -5.37 6.59
C GLN A 118 8.62 -6.85 6.31
N LYS A 119 8.08 -7.14 5.11
CA LYS A 119 8.07 -8.51 4.69
C LYS A 119 9.42 -8.91 4.21
N GLY A 120 9.90 -10.05 4.75
CA GLY A 120 10.91 -10.72 4.14
C GLY A 120 12.14 -10.49 4.02
N GLU A 121 12.83 -9.75 4.00
CA GLU A 121 14.01 -9.72 3.77
C GLU A 121 14.83 -10.20 4.76
N ARG A 122 14.56 -10.81 5.68
CA ARG A 122 15.34 -11.26 6.58
C ARG A 122 16.04 -12.27 6.23
N THR A 123 16.75 -12.42 6.23
CA THR A 123 17.36 -13.46 5.83
C THR A 123 18.18 -13.84 6.71
N LYS A 124 18.31 -14.09 6.79
CA LYS A 124 18.84 -14.57 7.26
C LYS A 124 19.38 -14.67 7.44
#